data_263173db2c54b295754af47cafedd946
#
_entry.id   263173db2c54b295754af47cafedd946
#
_cell.length_a   1.000
_cell.length_b   1.000
_cell.length_c   1.000
_cell.angle_alpha   90.00
_cell.angle_beta   90.00
_cell.angle_gamma   90.00
#
_symmetry.space_group_name_H-M   'P 1'
#
loop_
_entity.id
_entity.type
_entity.pdbx_description
1 polymer ?
#
loop_
_entity_poly.entity_id
_entity_poly.type
_entity_poly.pdbx_seq_one_letter_code
_entity_poly.pdbx_strand_id
1 'polypeptide(L)' 'MSKAYVIEIEGTVVEKLPNAMFKVELENGHQVLAHISGKLRTNFIKILPGDKVTLELSPYDLSKGRITWRDK' A
#
# COMPACT_ATOMS: atom_id res chain seq x y z
N MET A 1 -6.34 3.10 -21.38
CA MET A 1 -6.80 2.94 -20.02
C MET A 1 -5.67 3.08 -19.05
N SER A 2 -5.89 3.95 -18.12
CA SER A 2 -4.85 4.26 -17.16
C SER A 2 -4.47 3.07 -16.27
N LYS A 3 -5.37 2.14 -16.10
CA LYS A 3 -5.11 1.00 -15.23
C LYS A 3 -3.99 0.10 -15.71
N ALA A 4 -3.69 0.14 -16.98
CA ALA A 4 -2.62 -0.67 -17.52
C ALA A 4 -1.25 -0.25 -17.04
N TYR A 5 -1.16 0.91 -16.41
CA TYR A 5 0.12 1.46 -16.01
C TYR A 5 0.36 1.44 -14.52
N VAL A 6 -0.42 0.68 -13.77
CA VAL A 6 -0.14 0.52 -12.35
C VAL A 6 0.60 -0.78 -12.13
N ILE A 7 1.49 -0.76 -11.16
CA ILE A 7 2.26 -1.93 -10.76
C ILE A 7 1.66 -2.45 -9.47
N GLU A 8 1.16 -3.67 -9.50
CA GLU A 8 0.60 -4.28 -8.31
C GLU A 8 1.66 -5.15 -7.64
N ILE A 9 1.89 -4.90 -6.36
CA ILE A 9 2.95 -5.57 -5.64
C ILE A 9 2.54 -5.77 -4.20
N GLU A 10 3.09 -6.79 -3.56
CA GLU A 10 2.86 -7.06 -2.16
C GLU A 10 3.98 -6.51 -1.31
N GLY A 11 3.61 -6.08 -0.10
CA GLY A 11 4.58 -5.60 0.85
C GLY A 11 4.11 -5.84 2.27
N THR A 12 4.96 -5.49 3.22
CA THR A 12 4.65 -5.63 4.64
C THR A 12 4.63 -4.25 5.28
N VAL A 13 3.57 -3.97 6.02
CA VAL A 13 3.46 -2.69 6.72
C VAL A 13 4.48 -2.68 7.85
N VAL A 14 5.36 -1.69 7.87
CA VAL A 14 6.38 -1.59 8.91
C VAL A 14 6.07 -0.48 9.90
N GLU A 15 5.28 0.52 9.50
CA GLU A 15 4.98 1.62 10.40
C GLU A 15 3.67 2.27 9.99
N LYS A 16 2.88 2.66 11.00
CA LYS A 16 1.66 3.42 10.77
C LYS A 16 1.99 4.92 10.91
N LEU A 17 1.60 5.70 9.93
CA LEU A 17 1.85 7.12 9.90
C LEU A 17 0.54 7.87 10.03
N PRO A 18 0.58 9.18 10.36
CA PRO A 18 -0.65 9.97 10.43
C PRO A 18 -1.30 10.11 9.06
N ASN A 19 -2.55 10.56 9.06
CA ASN A 19 -3.34 10.82 7.85
C ASN A 19 -3.62 9.56 7.04
N ALA A 20 -3.82 8.43 7.73
CA ALA A 20 -4.13 7.15 7.08
C ALA A 20 -3.04 6.71 6.11
N MET A 21 -1.80 7.05 6.44
CA MET A 21 -0.63 6.65 5.66
C MET A 21 0.10 5.52 6.36
N PHE A 22 0.83 4.76 5.58
CA PHE A 22 1.60 3.63 6.09
C PHE A 22 2.93 3.55 5.37
N LYS A 23 3.95 3.15 6.11
CA LYS A 23 5.22 2.81 5.50
C LYS A 23 5.22 1.31 5.22
N VAL A 24 5.43 0.93 3.98
CA VAL A 24 5.37 -0.46 3.55
C VAL A 24 6.71 -0.83 2.95
N GLU A 25 7.24 -1.97 3.38
CA GLU A 25 8.48 -2.48 2.84
C GLU A 25 8.19 -3.58 1.84
N LEU A 26 8.73 -3.44 0.65
CA LEU A 26 8.57 -4.43 -0.41
C LEU A 26 9.59 -5.54 -0.25
N GLU A 27 9.41 -6.62 -0.98
CA GLU A 27 10.27 -7.78 -0.84
C GLU A 27 11.73 -7.49 -1.18
N ASN A 28 11.95 -6.51 -2.05
CA ASN A 28 13.31 -6.14 -2.43
C ASN A 28 13.95 -5.17 -1.45
N GLY A 29 13.28 -4.88 -0.33
CA GLY A 29 13.81 -3.96 0.65
C GLY A 29 13.45 -2.50 0.41
N HIS A 30 12.82 -2.20 -0.72
CA HIS A 30 12.40 -0.85 -1.03
C HIS A 30 11.22 -0.46 -0.15
N GLN A 31 11.24 0.75 0.42
CA GLN A 31 10.16 1.23 1.24
C GLN A 31 9.37 2.29 0.50
N VAL A 32 8.04 2.21 0.62
CA VAL A 32 7.16 3.16 -0.03
C VAL A 32 6.19 3.72 1.00
N LEU A 33 5.71 4.93 0.75
CA LEU A 33 4.63 5.52 1.52
C LEU A 33 3.33 5.16 0.84
N ALA A 34 2.43 4.53 1.59
CA ALA A 34 1.18 4.07 1.03
C ALA A 34 0.01 4.64 1.79
N HIS A 35 -1.08 4.92 1.08
CA HIS A 35 -2.31 5.31 1.72
C HIS A 35 -3.37 4.25 1.46
N ILE A 36 -4.43 4.26 2.25
CA ILE A 36 -5.51 3.29 2.10
C ILE A 36 -6.42 3.75 0.99
N SER A 37 -6.79 2.81 0.10
CA SER A 37 -7.75 3.14 -0.94
C SER A 37 -9.10 3.44 -0.30
N GLY A 38 -9.93 4.21 -1.02
CA GLY A 38 -11.25 4.53 -0.51
C GLY A 38 -12.10 3.29 -0.26
N LYS A 39 -11.91 2.26 -1.07
CA LYS A 39 -12.67 1.03 -0.92
C LYS A 39 -12.34 0.33 0.40
N LEU A 40 -11.08 0.25 0.77
CA LEU A 40 -10.69 -0.34 2.05
C LEU A 40 -11.15 0.51 3.22
N ARG A 41 -11.09 1.83 3.05
CA ARG A 41 -11.52 2.74 4.11
C ARG A 41 -13.01 2.56 4.38
N THR A 42 -13.80 2.40 3.33
CA THR A 42 -15.23 2.19 3.46
C THR A 42 -15.56 0.89 4.19
N ASN A 43 -14.74 -0.13 4.01
CA ASN A 43 -14.93 -1.42 4.63
C ASN A 43 -14.36 -1.50 6.04
N PHE A 44 -13.81 -0.41 6.56
CA PHE A 44 -13.26 -0.35 7.92
C PHE A 44 -12.17 -1.39 8.17
N ILE A 45 -11.40 -1.69 7.15
CA ILE A 45 -10.32 -2.65 7.31
C ILE A 45 -9.20 -1.99 8.09
N LYS A 46 -8.82 -2.61 9.20
CA LYS A 46 -7.78 -2.10 10.05
C LYS A 46 -6.45 -2.70 9.66
N ILE A 47 -5.47 -1.85 9.40
CA ILE A 47 -4.14 -2.26 8.99
C ILE A 47 -3.16 -1.92 10.10
N LEU A 48 -2.36 -2.91 10.49
CA LEU A 48 -1.41 -2.78 11.59
C LEU A 48 -0.01 -3.11 11.09
N PRO A 49 1.03 -2.61 11.78
CA PRO A 49 2.39 -3.01 11.44
C PRO A 49 2.54 -4.53 11.50
N GLY A 50 3.21 -5.08 10.50
CA GLY A 50 3.35 -6.52 10.37
C GLY A 50 2.38 -7.16 9.41
N ASP A 51 1.31 -6.45 9.05
CA ASP A 51 0.33 -6.99 8.11
C ASP A 51 0.89 -6.99 6.71
N LYS A 52 0.53 -8.02 5.94
CA LYS A 52 0.83 -8.03 4.52
C LYS A 52 -0.30 -7.38 3.75
N VAL A 53 0.08 -6.57 2.78
CA VAL A 53 -0.89 -5.83 1.98
C VAL A 53 -0.48 -5.90 0.52
N THR A 54 -1.48 -5.77 -0.35
CA THR A 54 -1.26 -5.57 -1.76
C THR A 54 -1.45 -4.09 -2.06
N LEU A 55 -0.51 -3.52 -2.78
CA LEU A 55 -0.58 -2.11 -3.10
C LEU A 55 -0.28 -1.88 -4.56
N GLU A 56 -0.72 -0.73 -5.05
CA GLU A 56 -0.49 -0.30 -6.42
C GLU A 56 0.49 0.85 -6.41
N LEU A 57 1.48 0.77 -7.28
CA LEU A 57 2.46 1.83 -7.47
C LEU A 57 2.31 2.39 -8.87
N SER A 58 2.55 3.69 -8.98
CA SER A 58 2.64 4.32 -10.29
C SER A 58 4.05 4.11 -10.83
N PRO A 59 4.21 3.73 -12.11
CA PRO A 59 5.57 3.63 -12.67
C PRO A 59 6.26 4.99 -12.71
N TYR A 60 5.51 6.07 -12.57
CA TYR A 60 6.08 7.40 -12.56
C TYR A 60 6.57 7.83 -11.18
N ASP A 61 6.14 7.15 -10.12
CA ASP A 61 6.55 7.49 -8.77
C ASP A 61 6.50 6.24 -7.91
N LEU A 62 7.59 5.53 -7.86
CA LEU A 62 7.66 4.27 -7.12
C LEU A 62 7.84 4.46 -5.62
N SER A 63 7.92 5.71 -5.16
CA SER A 63 8.06 5.98 -3.74
C SER A 63 6.72 6.08 -3.03
N LYS A 64 5.62 6.11 -3.78
CA LYS A 64 4.28 6.24 -3.23
C LYS A 64 3.38 5.17 -3.81
N GLY A 65 2.45 4.70 -2.99
CA GLY A 65 1.54 3.67 -3.42
C GLY A 65 0.18 3.78 -2.75
N ARG A 66 -0.72 2.92 -3.16
CA ARG A 66 -2.05 2.85 -2.60
C ARG A 66 -2.34 1.41 -2.22
N ILE A 67 -2.72 1.21 -0.96
CA ILE A 67 -3.06 -0.12 -0.49
C ILE A 67 -4.47 -0.45 -0.98
N THR A 68 -4.57 -1.53 -1.74
CA THR A 68 -5.85 -1.94 -2.33
C THR A 68 -6.41 -3.18 -1.68
N TRP A 69 -5.59 -3.92 -0.95
CA TRP A 69 -6.03 -5.16 -0.32
C TRP A 69 -5.16 -5.47 0.87
N ARG A 70 -5.76 -6.03 1.90
CA ARG A 70 -5.03 -6.50 3.06
C ARG A 70 -5.07 -8.01 3.09
N ASP A 71 -3.89 -8.62 3.06
CA ASP A 71 -3.76 -10.06 3.20
C ASP A 71 -3.73 -10.42 4.67
N LYS A 72 -4.24 -11.59 4.95
CA LYS A 72 -4.18 -12.08 6.32
C LYS A 72 -3.01 -12.98 6.56
#